data_957a3de3ac04abc8ea485222c09c6650
#
_entry.id   957a3de3ac04abc8ea485222c09c6650
#
_cell.length_a   1.000
_cell.length_b   1.000
_cell.length_c   1.000
_cell.angle_alpha   90.00
_cell.angle_beta   90.00
_cell.angle_gamma   90.00
#
_symmetry.space_group_name_H-M   'P 1'
#
loop_
_entity.id
_entity.type
_entity.pdbx_description
1 polymer ?
#
loop_
_entity_poly.entity_id
_entity_poly.type
_entity_poly.pdbx_seq_one_letter_code
_entity_poly.pdbx_strand_id
1 'polypeptide(L)' 'MADDSHQHAENAAAILKVAYCRDGVDVAMQAAIHMISIAAALLTSESGPDESRRILQIVGEAQGKAS' A
#
# COMPACT_ATOMS: atom_id res chain seq x y z
N MET A 1 0.91 -22.62 9.95
CA MET A 1 1.98 -21.65 9.70
C MET A 1 1.45 -20.23 9.86
N ALA A 2 2.16 -19.41 10.58
CA ALA A 2 1.73 -18.02 10.77
C ALA A 2 1.81 -17.26 9.45
N ASP A 3 0.78 -16.47 9.17
CA ASP A 3 0.76 -15.58 8.01
C ASP A 3 1.38 -14.24 8.41
N ASP A 4 2.59 -13.99 7.93
CA ASP A 4 3.33 -12.78 8.25
C ASP A 4 2.89 -11.57 7.43
N SER A 5 1.98 -11.75 6.46
CA SER A 5 1.57 -10.65 5.60
C SER A 5 0.94 -9.50 6.39
N HIS A 6 0.14 -9.83 7.39
CA HIS A 6 -0.49 -8.84 8.26
C HIS A 6 0.56 -8.05 9.05
N GLN A 7 1.59 -8.74 9.54
CA GLN A 7 2.68 -8.10 10.28
C GLN A 7 3.46 -7.15 9.39
N HIS A 8 3.74 -7.55 8.16
CA HIS A 8 4.43 -6.67 7.21
C HIS A 8 3.59 -5.45 6.88
N ALA A 9 2.28 -5.61 6.72
CA ALA A 9 1.38 -4.49 6.48
C ALA A 9 1.36 -3.52 7.67
N GLU A 10 1.33 -4.04 8.90
CA GLU A 10 1.39 -3.22 10.10
C GLU A 10 2.70 -2.45 10.18
N ASN A 11 3.81 -3.08 9.81
CA ASN A 11 5.11 -2.42 9.78
C ASN A 11 5.12 -1.27 8.77
N ALA A 12 4.54 -1.46 7.60
CA ALA A 12 4.43 -0.41 6.59
C ALA A 12 3.57 0.76 7.11
N ALA A 13 2.45 0.45 7.77
CA ALA A 13 1.59 1.47 8.36
C ALA A 13 2.33 2.28 9.42
N ALA A 14 3.13 1.60 10.24
CA ALA A 14 3.93 2.28 11.28
C ALA A 14 4.97 3.23 10.66
N ILE A 15 5.61 2.81 9.57
CA ILE A 15 6.56 3.64 8.85
C ILE A 15 5.88 4.91 8.32
N LEU A 16 4.70 4.78 7.73
CA LEU A 16 3.93 5.92 7.22
C LEU A 16 3.51 6.85 8.34
N LYS A 17 3.11 6.31 9.49
CA LYS A 17 2.72 7.10 10.64
C LYS A 17 3.91 7.91 11.17
N VAL A 18 5.09 7.31 11.25
CA VAL A 18 6.30 8.01 11.68
C VAL A 18 6.64 9.14 10.70
N ALA A 19 6.55 8.86 9.40
CA ALA A 19 6.80 9.88 8.37
C ALA A 19 5.83 11.06 8.52
N TYR A 20 4.56 10.76 8.74
CA TYR A 20 3.54 11.78 8.94
C TYR A 20 3.85 12.67 10.15
N CYS A 21 4.18 12.05 11.29
CA CYS A 21 4.42 12.78 12.53
C CYS A 21 5.73 13.55 12.52
N ARG A 22 6.76 12.99 11.87
CA ARG A 22 8.10 13.59 11.88
C ARG A 22 8.32 14.58 10.74
N ASP A 23 7.87 14.20 9.53
CA ASP A 23 8.23 14.93 8.31
C ASP A 23 7.05 15.65 7.65
N GLY A 24 5.83 15.41 8.15
CA GLY A 24 4.64 16.09 7.65
C GLY A 24 3.84 15.28 6.64
N VAL A 25 2.65 15.79 6.32
CA VAL A 25 1.69 15.09 5.46
C VAL A 25 2.21 14.91 4.04
N ASP A 26 2.93 15.90 3.50
CA ASP A 26 3.41 15.83 2.11
C ASP A 26 4.41 14.70 1.93
N VAL A 27 5.35 14.56 2.87
CA VAL A 27 6.33 13.48 2.83
C VAL A 27 5.66 12.12 3.02
N ALA A 28 4.71 12.04 3.94
CA ALA A 28 3.97 10.80 4.17
C ALA A 28 3.20 10.38 2.92
N MET A 29 2.57 11.32 2.22
CA MET A 29 1.85 11.04 0.98
C MET A 29 2.79 10.56 -0.12
N GLN A 30 3.95 11.18 -0.28
CA GLN A 30 4.94 10.74 -1.27
C GLN A 30 5.44 9.33 -0.95
N ALA A 31 5.69 9.04 0.32
CA ALA A 31 6.09 7.70 0.76
C ALA A 31 5.00 6.67 0.44
N ALA A 32 3.74 7.01 0.68
CA ALA A 32 2.61 6.13 0.38
C ALA A 32 2.52 5.85 -1.11
N ILE A 33 2.72 6.85 -1.95
CA ILE A 33 2.70 6.70 -3.41
C ILE A 33 3.80 5.74 -3.85
N HIS A 34 5.01 5.89 -3.30
CA HIS A 34 6.12 4.99 -3.61
C HIS A 34 5.80 3.55 -3.16
N MET A 35 5.19 3.37 -2.00
CA MET A 35 4.80 2.05 -1.52
C MET A 35 3.77 1.39 -2.44
N ILE A 36 2.79 2.16 -2.91
CA ILE A 36 1.79 1.66 -3.86
C ILE A 36 2.48 1.23 -5.16
N SER A 37 3.44 2.02 -5.65
CA SER A 37 4.17 1.70 -6.87
C SER A 37 4.96 0.40 -6.72
N ILE A 38 5.64 0.21 -5.59
CA ILE A 38 6.39 -1.01 -5.31
C ILE A 38 5.44 -2.21 -5.22
N ALA A 39 4.32 -2.05 -4.52
CA ALA A 39 3.34 -3.11 -4.38
C ALA A 39 2.73 -3.48 -5.74
N ALA A 40 2.41 -2.47 -6.55
CA ALA A 40 1.86 -2.70 -7.88
C ALA A 40 2.85 -3.45 -8.79
N ALA A 41 4.14 -3.11 -8.68
CA ALA A 41 5.18 -3.80 -9.45
C ALA A 41 5.26 -5.29 -9.08
N LEU A 42 5.16 -5.60 -7.79
CA LEU A 42 5.15 -6.99 -7.34
C LEU A 42 3.93 -7.73 -7.85
N LEU A 43 2.74 -7.13 -7.73
CA LEU A 43 1.49 -7.74 -8.20
C LEU A 43 1.56 -8.00 -9.71
N THR A 44 2.08 -7.04 -10.47
CA THR A 44 2.21 -7.17 -11.92
C THR A 44 3.19 -8.29 -12.28
N SER A 45 4.31 -8.36 -11.56
CA SER A 45 5.33 -9.38 -11.80
C SER A 45 4.79 -10.79 -11.55
N GLU A 46 4.00 -10.97 -10.50
CA GLU A 46 3.54 -12.30 -10.09
C GLU A 46 2.20 -12.70 -10.70
N SER A 47 1.31 -11.75 -10.95
CA SER A 47 -0.07 -12.05 -11.37
C SER A 47 -0.44 -11.47 -12.74
N GLY A 48 0.45 -10.68 -13.34
CA GLY A 48 0.20 -10.04 -14.62
C GLY A 48 -0.48 -8.66 -14.47
N PRO A 49 -0.40 -7.83 -15.52
CA PRO A 49 -0.89 -6.45 -15.44
C PRO A 49 -2.41 -6.34 -15.26
N ASP A 50 -3.19 -7.23 -15.86
CA ASP A 50 -4.65 -7.17 -15.75
C ASP A 50 -5.12 -7.48 -14.34
N GLU A 51 -4.55 -8.52 -13.72
CA GLU A 51 -4.89 -8.90 -12.35
C GLU A 51 -4.42 -7.85 -11.36
N SER A 52 -3.24 -7.29 -11.57
CA SER A 52 -2.72 -6.21 -10.74
C SER A 52 -3.67 -5.01 -10.77
N ARG A 53 -4.11 -4.63 -11.95
CA ARG A 53 -5.02 -3.49 -12.11
C ARG A 53 -6.35 -3.75 -11.41
N ARG A 54 -6.87 -4.97 -11.53
CA ARG A 54 -8.12 -5.38 -10.89
C ARG A 54 -8.02 -5.27 -9.37
N ILE A 55 -6.93 -5.77 -8.80
CA ILE A 55 -6.70 -5.72 -7.35
C ILE A 55 -6.62 -4.27 -6.86
N LEU A 56 -5.87 -3.44 -7.57
CA LEU A 56 -5.73 -2.02 -7.21
C LEU A 56 -7.07 -1.29 -7.28
N GLN A 57 -7.89 -1.61 -8.27
CA GLN A 57 -9.21 -1.02 -8.39
C GLN A 57 -10.11 -1.42 -7.21
N ILE A 58 -10.10 -2.70 -6.82
CA ILE A 58 -10.88 -3.20 -5.69
C ILE A 58 -10.47 -2.49 -4.40
N VAL A 59 -9.17 -2.37 -4.17
CA VAL A 59 -8.65 -1.69 -2.99
C VAL A 59 -9.08 -0.21 -2.99
N GLY A 60 -8.96 0.46 -4.14
CA GLY A 60 -9.36 1.86 -4.26
C GLY A 60 -10.84 2.06 -3.97
N GLU A 61 -11.69 1.17 -4.50
CA GLU A 61 -13.14 1.24 -4.25
C GLU A 61 -13.47 1.00 -2.79
N ALA A 62 -12.80 0.04 -2.15
CA ALA A 62 -13.01 -0.26 -0.75
C ALA A 62 -12.67 0.96 0.14
N GLN A 63 -11.59 1.66 -0.18
CA GLN A 63 -11.20 2.87 0.55
C GLN A 63 -12.21 4.00 0.35
N GLY A 64 -12.72 4.15 -0.87
CA GLY A 64 -13.75 5.14 -1.16
C GLY A 64 -15.02 4.91 -0.35
N LYS A 65 -15.43 3.66 -0.19
CA LYS A 65 -16.61 3.30 0.60
C LYS A 65 -16.38 3.49 2.10
N ALA A 66 -15.15 3.34 2.56
CA ALA A 66 -14.80 3.53 3.96
C ALA A 66 -14.83 5.00 4.38
N SER A 67 -14.73 5.89 3.41
CA SER A 67 -14.80 7.32 3.67
C SER A 67 -16.23 7.77 3.88
#